data_8898c57d0d0621b89d65978eec000768
#
_entry.id   8898c57d0d0621b89d65978eec000768
#
_cell.length_a   1.000
_cell.length_b   1.000
_cell.length_c   1.000
_cell.angle_alpha   90.00
_cell.angle_beta   90.00
_cell.angle_gamma   90.00
#
_symmetry.space_group_name_H-M   'P 1'
#
loop_
_entity.id
_entity.type
_entity.pdbx_description
1 polymer ?
#
loop_
_entity_poly.entity_id
_entity_poly.type
_entity_poly.pdbx_seq_one_letter_code
_entity_poly.pdbx_strand_id
1 'polypeptide(L)'
;RTKMQKLKFILTLLIGKGLMLFSNIFAKGRGTNMPGAKANRLMPDFIGHFTGIDPEKVIFITGTNGKSTANNMIVHALRDSGRTVCSNLEGANMIGGIATALIRNSTLTGKVTTEFFSFEIDERSLAGIYKYIPAKKVCITNLQKDQVQRNGEPDYIVQKFRKVFNDDMTFFLNDGEPRSKSFEDFSDKVYYYGVDKTQYSFVKDKFYDVTMPCPKCNDKIYFD
;
A
#
# COMPACT_ATOMS: atom_id res chain seq x y z
N ARG A 1 -19.22 -4.51 18.66
CA ARG A 1 -19.35 -5.67 17.72
C ARG A 1 -20.26 -6.70 18.35
N THR A 2 -21.33 -7.12 17.66
CA THR A 2 -22.27 -8.13 18.15
C THR A 2 -21.62 -9.53 18.23
N LYS A 3 -22.13 -10.40 19.11
CA LYS A 3 -21.71 -11.81 19.18
C LYS A 3 -21.76 -12.51 17.80
N MET A 4 -22.79 -12.21 17.00
CA MET A 4 -23.00 -12.74 15.68
C MET A 4 -21.92 -12.30 14.68
N GLN A 5 -21.50 -11.04 14.70
CA GLN A 5 -20.40 -10.56 13.84
C GLN A 5 -19.07 -11.22 14.18
N LYS A 6 -18.78 -11.43 15.49
CA LYS A 6 -17.59 -12.17 15.92
C LYS A 6 -17.60 -13.62 15.40
N LEU A 7 -18.73 -14.29 15.52
CA LEU A 7 -18.87 -15.68 15.02
C LEU A 7 -18.67 -15.74 13.51
N LYS A 8 -19.33 -14.84 12.76
CA LYS A 8 -19.17 -14.75 11.30
C LYS A 8 -17.72 -14.51 10.90
N PHE A 9 -17.01 -13.61 11.60
CA PHE A 9 -15.60 -13.35 11.36
C PHE A 9 -14.74 -14.60 11.58
N ILE A 10 -14.90 -15.30 12.71
CA ILE A 10 -14.13 -16.49 13.03
C ILE A 10 -14.38 -17.59 11.99
N LEU A 11 -15.63 -17.83 11.59
CA LEU A 11 -15.95 -18.80 10.55
C LEU A 11 -15.31 -18.43 9.21
N THR A 12 -15.39 -17.17 8.82
CA THR A 12 -14.75 -16.68 7.59
C THR A 12 -13.22 -16.81 7.66
N LEU A 13 -12.61 -16.54 8.80
CA LEU A 13 -11.17 -16.70 9.03
C LEU A 13 -10.74 -18.16 8.93
N LEU A 14 -11.50 -19.08 9.51
CA LEU A 14 -11.23 -20.53 9.42
C LEU A 14 -11.33 -21.04 7.98
N ILE A 15 -12.34 -20.59 7.23
CA ILE A 15 -12.44 -20.88 5.79
C ILE A 15 -11.21 -20.35 5.06
N GLY A 16 -10.80 -19.10 5.31
CA GLY A 16 -9.60 -18.50 4.71
C GLY A 16 -8.33 -19.28 5.02
N LYS A 17 -8.14 -19.71 6.27
CA LYS A 17 -6.98 -20.54 6.69
C LYS A 17 -7.03 -21.94 6.04
N GLY A 18 -8.19 -22.55 5.95
CA GLY A 18 -8.37 -23.84 5.26
C GLY A 18 -8.02 -23.74 3.77
N LEU A 19 -8.50 -22.70 3.08
CA LEU A 19 -8.16 -22.45 1.68
C LEU A 19 -6.67 -22.18 1.48
N MET A 20 -6.02 -21.52 2.42
CA MET A 20 -4.57 -21.27 2.38
C MET A 20 -3.78 -22.58 2.52
N LEU A 21 -4.15 -23.45 3.46
CA LEU A 21 -3.54 -24.78 3.61
C LEU A 21 -3.72 -25.61 2.34
N PHE A 22 -4.92 -25.65 1.78
CA PHE A 22 -5.20 -26.34 0.53
C PHE A 22 -4.35 -25.79 -0.63
N SER A 23 -4.28 -24.47 -0.79
CA SER A 23 -3.48 -23.83 -1.83
C SER A 23 -1.99 -24.14 -1.70
N ASN A 24 -1.46 -24.19 -0.49
CA ASN A 24 -0.05 -24.54 -0.25
C ASN A 24 0.25 -26.00 -0.61
N ILE A 25 -0.68 -26.91 -0.36
CA ILE A 25 -0.48 -28.34 -0.62
C ILE A 25 -0.64 -28.66 -2.12
N PHE A 26 -1.68 -28.13 -2.76
CA PHE A 26 -2.10 -28.56 -4.11
C PHE A 26 -1.70 -27.59 -5.23
N ALA A 27 -1.55 -26.31 -4.96
CA ALA A 27 -1.32 -25.28 -5.99
C ALA A 27 0.12 -24.72 -6.01
N LYS A 28 1.07 -25.31 -5.28
CA LYS A 28 2.49 -24.87 -5.19
C LYS A 28 2.63 -23.35 -5.05
N GLY A 29 1.82 -22.73 -4.19
CA GLY A 29 1.83 -21.28 -3.97
C GLY A 29 1.16 -20.45 -5.06
N ARG A 30 0.63 -21.02 -6.13
CA ARG A 30 -0.21 -20.30 -7.10
C ARG A 30 -1.57 -20.00 -6.47
N GLY A 31 -2.00 -18.74 -6.49
CA GLY A 31 -3.30 -18.33 -5.92
C GLY A 31 -3.21 -17.67 -4.56
N THR A 32 -2.12 -16.98 -4.29
CA THR A 32 -1.85 -16.24 -3.04
C THR A 32 -2.93 -15.22 -2.65
N ASN A 33 -3.75 -14.80 -3.61
CA ASN A 33 -4.83 -13.83 -3.41
C ASN A 33 -6.20 -14.48 -3.11
N MET A 34 -6.38 -15.75 -3.43
CA MET A 34 -7.67 -16.46 -3.39
C MET A 34 -8.26 -16.55 -1.96
N PRO A 35 -7.52 -16.90 -0.90
CA PRO A 35 -8.08 -17.02 0.44
C PRO A 35 -8.69 -15.69 0.93
N GLY A 36 -7.96 -14.58 0.76
CA GLY A 36 -8.43 -13.26 1.16
C GLY A 36 -9.57 -12.72 0.30
N ALA A 37 -9.51 -12.94 -1.01
CA ALA A 37 -10.60 -12.56 -1.93
C ALA A 37 -11.91 -13.29 -1.57
N LYS A 38 -11.83 -14.58 -1.27
CA LYS A 38 -13.01 -15.37 -0.83
C LYS A 38 -13.52 -14.89 0.52
N ALA A 39 -12.63 -14.61 1.47
CA ALA A 39 -13.01 -14.09 2.78
C ALA A 39 -13.72 -12.75 2.67
N ASN A 40 -13.18 -11.80 1.88
CA ASN A 40 -13.82 -10.49 1.64
C ASN A 40 -15.16 -10.60 0.91
N ARG A 41 -15.34 -11.60 0.03
CA ARG A 41 -16.64 -11.86 -0.60
C ARG A 41 -17.69 -12.36 0.40
N LEU A 42 -17.29 -13.19 1.38
CA LEU A 42 -18.17 -13.68 2.44
C LEU A 42 -18.49 -12.60 3.49
N MET A 43 -17.51 -11.72 3.74
CA MET A 43 -17.60 -10.65 4.72
C MET A 43 -16.87 -9.40 4.18
N PRO A 44 -17.57 -8.42 3.58
CA PRO A 44 -16.94 -7.26 2.92
C PRO A 44 -16.06 -6.40 3.83
N ASP A 45 -16.33 -6.36 5.13
CA ASP A 45 -15.56 -5.65 6.15
C ASP A 45 -14.54 -6.55 6.89
N PHE A 46 -14.24 -7.72 6.33
CA PHE A 46 -13.42 -8.78 6.95
C PHE A 46 -12.09 -8.26 7.51
N ILE A 47 -11.35 -7.46 6.73
CA ILE A 47 -10.04 -6.95 7.16
C ILE A 47 -10.13 -6.01 8.37
N GLY A 48 -11.26 -5.37 8.60
CA GLY A 48 -11.49 -4.51 9.77
C GLY A 48 -11.74 -5.26 11.08
N HIS A 49 -11.82 -6.58 11.05
CA HIS A 49 -12.07 -7.40 12.24
C HIS A 49 -10.81 -7.97 12.88
N PHE A 50 -9.67 -7.88 12.21
CA PHE A 50 -8.39 -8.26 12.81
C PHE A 50 -8.02 -7.32 13.95
N THR A 51 -7.24 -7.84 14.90
CA THR A 51 -6.73 -7.10 16.06
C THR A 51 -5.21 -7.23 16.14
N GLY A 52 -4.56 -6.42 16.96
CA GLY A 52 -3.10 -6.42 17.09
C GLY A 52 -2.40 -5.63 16.01
N ILE A 53 -3.10 -4.80 15.25
CA ILE A 53 -2.54 -3.89 14.25
C ILE A 53 -2.39 -2.51 14.89
N ASP A 54 -1.15 -2.11 15.12
CA ASP A 54 -0.80 -0.78 15.63
C ASP A 54 -0.60 0.17 14.43
N PRO A 55 -1.41 1.22 14.29
CA PRO A 55 -1.28 2.18 13.18
C PRO A 55 0.09 2.83 13.06
N GLU A 56 0.82 3.02 14.17
CA GLU A 56 2.18 3.56 14.18
C GLU A 56 3.20 2.64 13.50
N LYS A 57 2.87 1.36 13.39
CA LYS A 57 3.72 0.34 12.77
C LYS A 57 3.24 -0.08 11.37
N VAL A 58 2.23 0.60 10.83
CA VAL A 58 1.71 0.37 9.49
C VAL A 58 2.29 1.38 8.52
N ILE A 59 2.86 0.89 7.42
CA ILE A 59 3.24 1.68 6.25
C ILE A 59 2.46 1.21 5.02
N PHE A 60 1.88 2.16 4.30
CA PHE A 60 1.31 1.95 2.98
C PHE A 60 2.27 2.41 1.90
N ILE A 61 2.48 1.58 0.90
CA ILE A 61 3.27 1.90 -0.28
C ILE A 61 2.31 1.97 -1.47
N THR A 62 2.20 3.15 -2.06
CA THR A 62 1.28 3.41 -3.18
C THR A 62 1.97 4.21 -4.28
N GLY A 63 1.33 4.30 -5.43
CA GLY A 63 1.82 4.99 -6.61
C GLY A 63 1.72 4.11 -7.86
N THR A 64 2.05 4.64 -9.03
CA THR A 64 1.87 3.94 -10.30
C THR A 64 2.91 2.85 -10.48
N ASN A 65 4.20 3.18 -10.39
CA ASN A 65 5.32 2.27 -10.61
C ASN A 65 6.22 2.15 -9.37
N GLY A 66 6.93 1.02 -9.23
CA GLY A 66 7.93 0.82 -8.18
C GLY A 66 7.38 0.39 -6.82
N LYS A 67 6.07 0.29 -6.63
CA LYS A 67 5.42 -0.13 -5.37
C LYS A 67 5.98 -1.44 -4.82
N SER A 68 5.96 -2.49 -5.65
CA SER A 68 6.41 -3.84 -5.25
C SER A 68 7.90 -3.84 -4.90
N THR A 69 8.72 -3.11 -5.65
CA THR A 69 10.16 -2.98 -5.35
C THR A 69 10.37 -2.29 -4.01
N ALA A 70 9.72 -1.15 -3.77
CA ALA A 70 9.83 -0.42 -2.52
C ALA A 70 9.32 -1.26 -1.34
N ASN A 71 8.18 -1.94 -1.50
CA ASN A 71 7.64 -2.83 -0.46
C ASN A 71 8.60 -3.99 -0.16
N ASN A 72 9.17 -4.63 -1.18
CA ASN A 72 10.17 -5.68 -1.00
C ASN A 72 11.39 -5.17 -0.22
N MET A 73 11.94 -4.02 -0.59
CA MET A 73 13.11 -3.43 0.10
C MET A 73 12.82 -3.18 1.58
N ILE A 74 11.69 -2.56 1.90
CA ILE A 74 11.28 -2.28 3.28
C ILE A 74 11.10 -3.58 4.08
N VAL A 75 10.40 -4.55 3.52
CA VAL A 75 10.12 -5.82 4.20
C VAL A 75 11.39 -6.61 4.44
N HIS A 76 12.29 -6.67 3.47
CA HIS A 76 13.59 -7.35 3.64
C HIS A 76 14.45 -6.65 4.68
N ALA A 77 14.58 -5.34 4.62
CA ALA A 77 15.34 -4.57 5.61
C ALA A 77 14.82 -4.78 7.05
N LEU A 78 13.51 -4.79 7.24
CA LEU A 78 12.91 -5.07 8.54
C LEU A 78 13.18 -6.51 8.99
N ARG A 79 13.05 -7.50 8.11
CA ARG A 79 13.31 -8.91 8.43
C ARG A 79 14.79 -9.16 8.75
N ASP A 80 15.68 -8.57 7.99
CA ASP A 80 17.14 -8.69 8.21
C ASP A 80 17.55 -8.04 9.54
N SER A 81 16.80 -7.05 10.02
CA SER A 81 16.97 -6.49 11.37
C SER A 81 16.29 -7.32 12.49
N GLY A 82 15.81 -8.52 12.18
CA GLY A 82 15.19 -9.44 13.14
C GLY A 82 13.71 -9.12 13.45
N ARG A 83 13.06 -8.24 12.69
CA ARG A 83 11.66 -7.86 12.92
C ARG A 83 10.69 -8.76 12.17
N THR A 84 9.51 -8.97 12.74
CA THR A 84 8.42 -9.69 12.09
C THR A 84 7.53 -8.73 11.33
N VAL A 85 7.21 -9.05 10.07
CA VAL A 85 6.47 -8.17 9.17
C VAL A 85 5.33 -8.90 8.49
N CYS A 86 4.11 -8.38 8.62
CA CYS A 86 2.95 -8.75 7.81
C CYS A 86 2.96 -7.94 6.51
N SER A 87 3.00 -8.61 5.37
CA SER A 87 3.02 -7.95 4.06
C SER A 87 2.33 -8.78 2.99
N ASN A 88 1.83 -8.11 1.97
CA ASN A 88 1.20 -8.72 0.79
C ASN A 88 2.18 -8.90 -0.38
N LEU A 89 3.45 -9.18 -0.12
CA LEU A 89 4.51 -9.36 -1.14
C LEU A 89 4.16 -10.41 -2.22
N GLU A 90 3.46 -11.46 -1.81
CA GLU A 90 3.09 -12.57 -2.70
C GLU A 90 1.69 -12.42 -3.31
N GLY A 91 0.98 -11.36 -2.97
CA GLY A 91 -0.42 -11.13 -3.35
C GLY A 91 -0.61 -9.89 -4.20
N ALA A 92 -1.84 -9.72 -4.68
CA ALA A 92 -2.22 -8.52 -5.38
C ALA A 92 -2.24 -7.31 -4.43
N ASN A 93 -1.95 -6.14 -4.96
CA ASN A 93 -2.00 -4.83 -4.29
C ASN A 93 -3.43 -4.34 -4.00
N MET A 94 -4.37 -5.26 -3.93
CA MET A 94 -5.79 -5.06 -3.66
C MET A 94 -6.17 -5.66 -2.29
N ILE A 95 -7.37 -5.36 -1.83
CA ILE A 95 -7.91 -5.81 -0.54
C ILE A 95 -7.79 -7.33 -0.30
N GLY A 96 -7.88 -8.15 -1.35
CA GLY A 96 -7.73 -9.60 -1.25
C GLY A 96 -6.32 -10.06 -0.86
N GLY A 97 -5.29 -9.38 -1.37
CA GLY A 97 -3.89 -9.64 -1.01
C GLY A 97 -3.61 -9.30 0.45
N ILE A 98 -4.08 -8.14 0.91
CA ILE A 98 -3.97 -7.73 2.31
C ILE A 98 -4.71 -8.69 3.22
N ALA A 99 -5.95 -9.07 2.87
CA ALA A 99 -6.71 -10.05 3.63
C ALA A 99 -5.97 -11.39 3.74
N THR A 100 -5.34 -11.86 2.65
CA THR A 100 -4.52 -13.09 2.68
C THR A 100 -3.32 -12.95 3.61
N ALA A 101 -2.62 -11.81 3.58
CA ALA A 101 -1.51 -11.52 4.47
C ALA A 101 -1.94 -11.54 5.95
N LEU A 102 -3.07 -10.94 6.27
CA LEU A 102 -3.64 -10.93 7.62
C LEU A 102 -4.06 -12.34 8.07
N ILE A 103 -4.72 -13.13 7.20
CA ILE A 103 -5.07 -14.52 7.49
C ILE A 103 -3.81 -15.32 7.84
N ARG A 104 -2.74 -15.16 7.06
CA ARG A 104 -1.45 -15.86 7.26
C ARG A 104 -0.83 -15.55 8.61
N ASN A 105 -0.81 -14.28 8.99
CA ASN A 105 -0.08 -13.78 10.15
C ASN A 105 -0.93 -13.64 11.41
N SER A 106 -2.16 -14.19 11.42
CA SER A 106 -3.06 -14.11 12.57
C SER A 106 -3.24 -15.45 13.28
N THR A 107 -3.60 -15.37 14.55
CA THR A 107 -4.14 -16.50 15.33
C THR A 107 -5.50 -16.93 14.80
N LEU A 108 -6.06 -18.03 15.32
CA LEU A 108 -7.41 -18.48 14.99
C LEU A 108 -8.51 -17.51 15.47
N THR A 109 -8.18 -16.61 16.38
CA THR A 109 -9.10 -15.56 16.87
C THR A 109 -8.96 -14.24 16.11
N GLY A 110 -8.03 -14.16 15.14
CA GLY A 110 -7.82 -12.97 14.30
C GLY A 110 -6.88 -11.92 14.90
N LYS A 111 -6.11 -12.26 15.95
CA LYS A 111 -5.04 -11.39 16.44
C LYS A 111 -3.81 -11.57 15.55
N VAL A 112 -3.37 -10.50 14.89
CA VAL A 112 -2.11 -10.49 14.14
C VAL A 112 -0.95 -10.38 15.12
N THR A 113 0.11 -11.15 14.90
CA THR A 113 1.21 -11.31 15.85
C THR A 113 2.53 -10.70 15.40
N THR A 114 2.56 -10.12 14.19
CA THR A 114 3.73 -9.43 13.66
C THR A 114 3.88 -8.04 14.27
N GLU A 115 5.13 -7.55 14.34
CA GLU A 115 5.43 -6.23 14.89
C GLU A 115 5.12 -5.11 13.90
N PHE A 116 5.42 -5.31 12.61
CA PHE A 116 5.29 -4.31 11.55
C PHE A 116 4.36 -4.78 10.44
N PHE A 117 3.82 -3.81 9.73
CA PHE A 117 2.89 -4.03 8.63
C PHE A 117 3.31 -3.17 7.44
N SER A 118 3.63 -3.81 6.32
CA SER A 118 4.03 -3.12 5.09
C SER A 118 3.16 -3.61 3.94
N PHE A 119 2.30 -2.73 3.42
CA PHE A 119 1.33 -3.09 2.41
C PHE A 119 1.50 -2.27 1.14
N GLU A 120 1.72 -2.97 0.04
CA GLU A 120 1.56 -2.42 -1.29
C GLU A 120 0.08 -2.25 -1.60
N ILE A 121 -0.34 -1.05 -1.98
CA ILE A 121 -1.75 -0.72 -2.20
C ILE A 121 -1.92 -0.02 -3.55
N ASP A 122 -2.87 -0.54 -4.33
CA ASP A 122 -3.35 0.14 -5.55
C ASP A 122 -4.02 1.48 -5.18
N GLU A 123 -3.76 2.50 -5.95
CA GLU A 123 -4.16 3.89 -5.69
C GLU A 123 -5.67 4.03 -5.49
N ARG A 124 -6.46 3.21 -6.17
CA ARG A 124 -7.93 3.23 -6.06
C ARG A 124 -8.45 2.57 -4.81
N SER A 125 -7.68 1.60 -4.29
CA SER A 125 -8.06 0.80 -3.13
C SER A 125 -7.68 1.43 -1.79
N LEU A 126 -6.79 2.43 -1.79
CA LEU A 126 -6.20 3.02 -0.59
C LEU A 126 -7.26 3.53 0.40
N ALA A 127 -8.21 4.33 -0.06
CA ALA A 127 -9.26 4.88 0.82
C ALA A 127 -10.14 3.79 1.45
N GLY A 128 -10.47 2.75 0.69
CA GLY A 128 -11.26 1.61 1.16
C GLY A 128 -10.52 0.79 2.21
N ILE A 129 -9.21 0.61 2.04
CA ILE A 129 -8.36 -0.14 2.97
C ILE A 129 -8.08 0.66 4.23
N TYR A 130 -7.75 1.96 4.09
CA TYR A 130 -7.48 2.86 5.20
C TYR A 130 -8.63 2.92 6.22
N LYS A 131 -9.86 2.84 5.75
CA LYS A 131 -11.06 2.78 6.61
C LYS A 131 -11.00 1.65 7.63
N TYR A 132 -10.37 0.54 7.28
CA TYR A 132 -10.30 -0.67 8.11
C TYR A 132 -8.94 -0.85 8.81
N ILE A 133 -7.88 -0.42 8.15
CA ILE A 133 -6.51 -0.50 8.62
C ILE A 133 -5.90 0.89 8.52
N PRO A 134 -6.04 1.73 9.55
CA PRO A 134 -5.39 3.03 9.54
C PRO A 134 -3.87 2.87 9.56
N ALA A 135 -3.19 3.69 8.78
CA ALA A 135 -1.73 3.74 8.70
C ALA A 135 -1.25 5.13 9.08
N LYS A 136 -0.14 5.20 9.81
CA LYS A 136 0.52 6.47 10.14
C LYS A 136 1.71 6.78 9.22
N LYS A 137 2.04 5.86 8.32
CA LYS A 137 3.13 6.04 7.36
C LYS A 137 2.66 5.73 5.95
N VAL A 138 3.00 6.62 5.02
CA VAL A 138 2.66 6.47 3.60
C VAL A 138 3.88 6.78 2.76
N CYS A 139 4.23 5.84 1.87
CA CYS A 139 5.24 6.04 0.84
C CYS A 139 4.55 6.19 -0.51
N ILE A 140 4.79 7.30 -1.20
CA ILE A 140 4.26 7.57 -2.53
C ILE A 140 5.41 7.51 -3.53
N THR A 141 5.39 6.51 -4.42
CA THR A 141 6.49 6.31 -5.36
C THR A 141 6.43 7.29 -6.53
N ASN A 142 5.31 7.34 -7.21
CA ASN A 142 5.02 8.27 -8.28
C ASN A 142 3.53 8.18 -8.66
N LEU A 143 3.00 9.22 -9.26
CA LEU A 143 1.61 9.28 -9.72
C LEU A 143 1.59 9.68 -11.20
N GLN A 144 2.04 8.77 -12.04
CA GLN A 144 2.13 8.96 -13.48
C GLN A 144 0.82 8.60 -14.19
N LYS A 145 0.70 9.09 -15.42
CA LYS A 145 -0.39 8.76 -16.31
C LYS A 145 -0.16 7.35 -16.88
N ASP A 146 -0.63 6.33 -16.17
CA ASP A 146 -0.58 4.95 -16.63
C ASP A 146 -2.00 4.41 -16.79
N GLN A 147 -2.27 3.82 -17.96
CA GLN A 147 -3.57 3.20 -18.27
C GLN A 147 -4.77 4.09 -17.92
N VAL A 148 -4.86 5.27 -18.54
CA VAL A 148 -5.93 6.27 -18.33
C VAL A 148 -7.33 5.64 -18.27
N GLN A 149 -7.56 4.60 -19.08
CA GLN A 149 -8.82 3.85 -19.08
C GLN A 149 -9.10 3.11 -17.76
N ARG A 150 -8.04 2.77 -16.99
CA ARG A 150 -8.15 2.04 -15.72
C ARG A 150 -8.07 2.93 -14.49
N ASN A 151 -7.15 3.90 -14.49
CA ASN A 151 -6.77 4.64 -13.28
C ASN A 151 -7.37 6.04 -13.21
N GLY A 152 -7.94 6.55 -14.32
CA GLY A 152 -8.37 7.94 -14.41
C GLY A 152 -7.18 8.91 -14.53
N GLU A 153 -7.47 10.20 -14.50
CA GLU A 153 -6.44 11.22 -14.48
C GLU A 153 -5.69 11.20 -13.14
N PRO A 154 -4.35 11.36 -13.13
CA PRO A 154 -3.55 11.40 -11.89
C PRO A 154 -4.06 12.41 -10.85
N ASP A 155 -4.60 13.54 -11.30
CA ASP A 155 -5.14 14.57 -10.41
C ASP A 155 -6.37 14.08 -9.63
N TYR A 156 -7.16 13.17 -10.21
CA TYR A 156 -8.26 12.52 -9.50
C TYR A 156 -7.75 11.62 -8.36
N ILE A 157 -6.62 10.92 -8.57
CA ILE A 157 -5.98 10.12 -7.54
C ILE A 157 -5.45 11.01 -6.42
N VAL A 158 -4.79 12.12 -6.77
CA VAL A 158 -4.33 13.13 -5.79
C VAL A 158 -5.51 13.62 -4.94
N GLN A 159 -6.64 13.98 -5.55
CA GLN A 159 -7.82 14.41 -4.80
C GLN A 159 -8.41 13.32 -3.89
N LYS A 160 -8.35 12.05 -4.29
CA LYS A 160 -8.77 10.93 -3.44
C LYS A 160 -7.85 10.76 -2.24
N PHE A 161 -6.54 10.86 -2.43
CA PHE A 161 -5.57 10.77 -1.34
C PHE A 161 -5.76 11.92 -0.35
N ARG A 162 -6.02 13.13 -0.83
CA ARG A 162 -6.29 14.31 0.00
C ARG A 162 -7.49 14.13 0.96
N LYS A 163 -8.43 13.23 0.65
CA LYS A 163 -9.57 12.92 1.54
C LYS A 163 -9.23 11.90 2.63
N VAL A 164 -8.12 11.21 2.51
CA VAL A 164 -7.69 10.14 3.43
C VAL A 164 -6.54 10.59 4.31
N PHE A 165 -5.63 11.38 3.74
CA PHE A 165 -4.43 11.83 4.42
C PHE A 165 -4.73 12.95 5.42
N ASN A 166 -3.97 12.98 6.50
CA ASN A 166 -4.07 13.97 7.57
C ASN A 166 -2.67 14.31 8.13
N ASP A 167 -2.60 15.32 8.97
CA ASP A 167 -1.39 15.87 9.56
C ASP A 167 -0.67 14.94 10.55
N ASP A 168 -1.37 13.94 11.06
CA ASP A 168 -0.78 12.92 11.94
C ASP A 168 0.13 11.92 11.21
N MET A 169 0.07 11.86 9.87
CA MET A 169 0.81 10.89 9.07
C MET A 169 2.25 11.34 8.81
N THR A 170 3.12 10.36 8.65
CA THR A 170 4.46 10.52 8.13
C THR A 170 4.49 10.17 6.64
N PHE A 171 4.96 11.09 5.82
CA PHE A 171 5.05 10.89 4.38
C PHE A 171 6.50 10.62 3.95
N PHE A 172 6.66 9.63 3.07
CA PHE A 172 7.89 9.36 2.33
C PHE A 172 7.60 9.66 0.86
N LEU A 173 8.13 10.77 0.37
CA LEU A 173 7.80 11.32 -0.95
C LEU A 173 9.00 11.23 -1.89
N ASN A 174 8.72 10.91 -3.15
CA ASN A 174 9.73 10.95 -4.19
C ASN A 174 9.99 12.40 -4.60
N ASP A 175 11.20 12.90 -4.32
CA ASP A 175 11.60 14.28 -4.61
C ASP A 175 11.67 14.56 -6.12
N GLY A 176 11.99 13.54 -6.92
CA GLY A 176 12.00 13.63 -8.38
C GLY A 176 10.63 13.53 -9.06
N GLU A 177 9.51 13.44 -8.29
CA GLU A 177 8.17 13.29 -8.86
C GLU A 177 7.21 14.35 -8.29
N PRO A 178 6.85 15.36 -9.09
CA PRO A 178 6.10 16.54 -8.62
C PRO A 178 4.75 16.24 -7.97
N ARG A 179 4.01 15.20 -8.43
CA ARG A 179 2.74 14.83 -7.81
C ARG A 179 2.93 14.16 -6.46
N SER A 180 3.96 13.33 -6.32
CA SER A 180 4.33 12.79 -5.01
C SER A 180 4.68 13.92 -4.06
N LYS A 181 5.55 14.84 -4.50
CA LYS A 181 5.97 16.00 -3.71
C LYS A 181 4.81 16.93 -3.33
N SER A 182 3.74 16.98 -4.11
CA SER A 182 2.57 17.84 -3.81
C SER A 182 1.84 17.47 -2.52
N PHE A 183 2.19 16.36 -1.87
CA PHE A 183 1.65 15.98 -0.57
C PHE A 183 2.47 16.50 0.63
N GLU A 184 3.55 17.25 0.40
CA GLU A 184 4.40 17.78 1.47
C GLU A 184 3.66 18.73 2.43
N ASP A 185 2.58 19.38 1.99
CA ASP A 185 1.80 20.33 2.81
C ASP A 185 0.84 19.62 3.80
N PHE A 186 0.74 18.28 3.76
CA PHE A 186 -0.20 17.56 4.61
C PHE A 186 0.28 17.35 6.04
N SER A 187 1.59 17.36 6.26
CA SER A 187 2.18 17.09 7.57
C SER A 187 3.57 17.68 7.67
N ASP A 188 3.99 18.04 8.87
CA ASP A 188 5.37 18.43 9.17
C ASP A 188 6.34 17.24 9.19
N LYS A 189 5.80 15.99 9.12
CA LYS A 189 6.57 14.74 9.14
C LYS A 189 6.79 14.22 7.72
N VAL A 190 7.59 14.92 6.93
CA VAL A 190 7.88 14.55 5.54
C VAL A 190 9.35 14.17 5.39
N TYR A 191 9.59 13.05 4.75
CA TYR A 191 10.91 12.57 4.35
C TYR A 191 10.93 12.42 2.84
N TYR A 192 12.01 12.90 2.22
CA TYR A 192 12.19 12.79 0.78
C TYR A 192 13.17 11.68 0.44
N TYR A 193 12.93 11.02 -0.67
CA TYR A 193 13.87 10.10 -1.28
C TYR A 193 13.91 10.38 -2.79
N GLY A 194 15.04 10.15 -3.39
CA GLY A 194 15.28 10.41 -4.81
C GLY A 194 16.70 10.07 -5.20
N VAL A 195 17.08 10.49 -6.40
CA VAL A 195 18.44 10.34 -6.91
C VAL A 195 19.02 11.73 -7.10
N ASP A 196 20.10 12.02 -6.38
CA ASP A 196 20.85 13.24 -6.57
C ASP A 196 21.63 13.25 -7.89
N LYS A 197 21.93 14.44 -8.39
CA LYS A 197 22.85 14.60 -9.54
C LYS A 197 24.22 14.01 -9.18
N THR A 198 24.72 13.17 -10.04
CA THR A 198 26.06 12.57 -9.93
C THR A 198 26.95 13.05 -11.10
N GLN A 199 28.25 12.77 -11.04
CA GLN A 199 29.17 13.03 -12.15
C GLN A 199 28.78 12.30 -13.47
N TYR A 200 27.90 11.30 -13.38
CA TYR A 200 27.37 10.55 -14.54
C TYR A 200 26.01 11.07 -14.99
N SER A 201 25.43 12.03 -14.27
CA SER A 201 24.19 12.68 -14.70
C SER A 201 24.49 13.64 -15.83
N PHE A 202 23.90 13.41 -16.98
CA PHE A 202 24.04 14.30 -18.13
C PHE A 202 22.65 14.66 -18.65
N VAL A 203 22.48 15.95 -18.90
CA VAL A 203 21.28 16.45 -19.56
C VAL A 203 21.38 16.07 -21.03
N LYS A 204 20.61 15.09 -21.48
CA LYS A 204 20.35 14.93 -22.89
C LYS A 204 19.19 15.82 -23.27
N ASP A 205 19.51 16.95 -23.86
CA ASP A 205 18.52 17.75 -24.55
C ASP A 205 17.60 16.87 -25.41
N LYS A 206 16.29 17.01 -25.23
CA LYS A 206 15.23 16.64 -26.16
C LYS A 206 14.55 15.27 -26.08
N PHE A 207 14.84 14.38 -25.16
CA PHE A 207 14.08 13.10 -25.14
C PHE A 207 12.82 13.08 -24.28
N TYR A 208 12.62 14.06 -23.40
CA TYR A 208 11.41 14.17 -22.58
C TYR A 208 10.89 15.61 -22.58
N ASP A 209 10.34 16.03 -23.70
CA ASP A 209 9.55 17.27 -23.77
C ASP A 209 8.17 17.03 -23.13
N VAL A 210 8.15 16.53 -21.91
CA VAL A 210 6.95 16.43 -21.10
C VAL A 210 6.99 17.51 -20.07
N THR A 211 6.68 18.72 -20.52
CA THR A 211 6.35 19.80 -19.60
C THR A 211 5.09 19.41 -18.82
N MET A 212 5.27 18.97 -17.60
CA MET A 212 4.17 18.69 -16.69
C MET A 212 3.85 20.00 -15.93
N PRO A 213 2.57 20.39 -15.86
CA PRO A 213 2.20 21.52 -15.03
C PRO A 213 2.43 21.20 -13.55
N CYS A 214 2.91 22.17 -12.80
CA CYS A 214 3.06 22.07 -11.36
C CYS A 214 1.69 21.77 -10.72
N PRO A 215 1.52 20.72 -9.92
CA PRO A 215 0.26 20.39 -9.28
C PRO A 215 -0.19 21.40 -8.22
N LYS A 216 0.68 22.38 -7.84
CA LYS A 216 0.35 23.46 -6.90
C LYS A 216 -0.03 24.76 -7.58
N CYS A 217 0.80 25.26 -8.53
CA CYS A 217 0.62 26.57 -9.14
C CYS A 217 0.29 26.51 -10.64
N ASN A 218 0.28 25.33 -11.24
CA ASN A 218 0.05 25.09 -12.66
C ASN A 218 1.11 25.68 -13.62
N ASP A 219 2.24 26.14 -13.10
CA ASP A 219 3.39 26.57 -13.89
C ASP A 219 4.09 25.37 -14.52
N LYS A 220 4.86 25.63 -15.58
CA LYS A 220 5.65 24.58 -16.23
C LYS A 220 6.78 24.11 -15.33
N ILE A 221 6.93 22.80 -15.19
CA ILE A 221 8.06 22.17 -14.51
C ILE A 221 9.04 21.69 -15.57
N TYR A 222 10.30 22.00 -15.38
CA TYR A 222 11.41 21.51 -16.18
C TYR A 222 12.21 20.51 -15.35
N PHE A 223 12.56 19.38 -15.96
CA PHE A 223 13.46 18.40 -15.36
C PHE A 223 14.88 18.69 -15.85
N ASP A 224 15.77 19.03 -14.95
CA ASP A 224 17.20 19.22 -15.24
C ASP A 224 17.94 17.88 -15.27
#